data_4056d56fb3db7d57fe3243a0c29c0151
#
_entry.id   4056d56fb3db7d57fe3243a0c29c0151
#
_cell.length_a   1.000
_cell.length_b   1.000
_cell.length_c   1.000
_cell.angle_alpha   90.00
_cell.angle_beta   90.00
_cell.angle_gamma   90.00
#
_symmetry.space_group_name_H-M   'P 1'
#
loop_
_entity.id
_entity.type
_entity.pdbx_description
1 polymer ?
#
loop_
_entity_poly.entity_id
_entity_poly.type
_entity_poly.pdbx_seq_one_letter_code
_entity_poly.pdbx_strand_id
1 'polypeptide(L)'
;FTAVSDEARAKNAYYTSQESHERYQGLTMWTPTVNIYRDPRWGRGIETYGEDPYLTSRMGVMVVKGLQGTNDGKYDKLHACAKHFAVHSGPEWNRHEFNAENIKPRDLYETYLPPFEALVKEGKVKEVMCAYNRFEGDPCCGSDRLLMQILRDEWGFDGIVLSDCGAIADFYRDYGHKTHPDAESASAAAVLSGTDLE
;
A
#
# COMPACT_ATOMS: atom_id res chain seq x y z
N PHE A 1 2.30 14.49 -11.91
CA PHE A 1 1.14 13.64 -11.61
C PHE A 1 -0.20 14.38 -11.78
N THR A 2 -0.22 15.71 -11.76
CA THR A 2 -1.46 16.48 -12.08
C THR A 2 -1.95 16.16 -13.48
N ALA A 3 -1.10 16.19 -14.51
CA ALA A 3 -1.48 15.80 -15.87
C ALA A 3 -1.99 14.36 -15.96
N VAL A 4 -1.32 13.42 -15.24
CA VAL A 4 -1.76 12.02 -15.17
C VAL A 4 -3.18 11.91 -14.62
N SER A 5 -3.51 12.69 -13.58
CA SER A 5 -4.85 12.68 -13.00
C SER A 5 -5.90 13.30 -13.94
N ASP A 6 -5.54 14.31 -14.75
CA ASP A 6 -6.43 14.87 -15.78
C ASP A 6 -6.75 13.84 -16.85
N GLU A 7 -5.72 13.14 -17.35
CA GLU A 7 -5.89 12.09 -18.34
C GLU A 7 -6.72 10.91 -17.82
N ALA A 8 -6.47 10.48 -16.58
CA ALA A 8 -7.24 9.40 -15.96
C ALA A 8 -8.72 9.76 -15.81
N ARG A 9 -9.01 11.00 -15.39
CA ARG A 9 -10.39 11.52 -15.35
C ARG A 9 -11.05 11.53 -16.71
N ALA A 10 -10.34 12.00 -17.73
CA ALA A 10 -10.87 12.03 -19.10
C ALA A 10 -11.18 10.62 -19.63
N LYS A 11 -10.29 9.65 -19.38
CA LYS A 11 -10.50 8.24 -19.72
C LYS A 11 -11.71 7.64 -18.99
N ASN A 12 -11.78 7.85 -17.67
CA ASN A 12 -12.92 7.38 -16.88
C ASN A 12 -14.24 7.97 -17.38
N ALA A 13 -14.30 9.27 -17.66
CA ALA A 13 -15.50 9.92 -18.20
C ALA A 13 -15.90 9.33 -19.56
N TYR A 14 -14.93 9.07 -20.44
CA TYR A 14 -15.17 8.41 -21.72
C TYR A 14 -15.75 7.01 -21.53
N TYR A 15 -15.12 6.16 -20.72
CA TYR A 15 -15.60 4.79 -20.50
C TYR A 15 -16.98 4.76 -19.83
N THR A 16 -17.21 5.64 -18.86
CA THR A 16 -18.52 5.79 -18.22
C THR A 16 -19.61 6.17 -19.23
N SER A 17 -19.29 7.05 -20.20
CA SER A 17 -20.22 7.41 -21.27
C SER A 17 -20.55 6.26 -22.22
N GLN A 18 -19.72 5.22 -22.24
CA GLN A 18 -19.94 3.97 -22.99
C GLN A 18 -20.56 2.85 -22.12
N GLU A 19 -20.98 3.18 -20.89
CA GLU A 19 -21.47 2.20 -19.90
C GLU A 19 -20.46 1.07 -19.62
N SER A 20 -19.15 1.37 -19.77
CA SER A 20 -18.06 0.44 -19.54
C SER A 20 -17.40 0.71 -18.18
N HIS A 21 -17.25 -0.35 -17.37
CA HIS A 21 -16.67 -0.30 -16.02
C HIS A 21 -15.65 -1.43 -15.82
N GLU A 22 -14.81 -1.63 -16.82
CA GLU A 22 -13.82 -2.67 -16.83
C GLU A 22 -12.56 -2.30 -16.00
N ARG A 23 -11.68 -3.27 -15.84
CA ARG A 23 -10.37 -3.10 -15.18
C ARG A 23 -9.59 -1.94 -15.82
N TYR A 24 -8.90 -1.13 -15.02
CA TYR A 24 -8.13 0.06 -15.42
C TYR A 24 -8.96 1.25 -15.95
N GLN A 25 -10.25 1.26 -15.71
CA GLN A 25 -11.13 2.36 -16.09
C GLN A 25 -11.58 3.22 -14.89
N GLY A 26 -11.21 2.80 -13.68
CA GLY A 26 -11.57 3.47 -12.43
C GLY A 26 -10.75 4.72 -12.11
N LEU A 27 -11.00 5.29 -10.95
CA LEU A 27 -10.38 6.52 -10.45
C LEU A 27 -9.42 6.26 -9.27
N THR A 28 -9.06 5.03 -9.02
CA THR A 28 -8.02 4.63 -8.07
C THR A 28 -6.73 4.31 -8.79
N MET A 29 -5.63 4.91 -8.36
CA MET A 29 -4.29 4.68 -8.89
C MET A 29 -3.43 4.00 -7.84
N TRP A 30 -2.99 2.78 -8.09
CA TRP A 30 -2.13 2.00 -7.18
C TRP A 30 -0.68 2.49 -7.21
N THR A 31 -0.51 3.73 -6.80
CA THR A 31 0.76 4.46 -6.73
C THR A 31 0.65 5.57 -5.66
N PRO A 32 1.76 5.99 -5.00
CA PRO A 32 3.16 5.65 -5.26
C PRO A 32 3.66 4.41 -4.51
N THR A 33 4.72 3.78 -5.06
CA THR A 33 5.52 2.78 -4.35
C THR A 33 6.57 3.49 -3.51
N VAL A 34 6.39 3.50 -2.19
CA VAL A 34 7.25 4.24 -1.24
C VAL A 34 8.08 3.34 -0.33
N ASN A 35 8.25 2.08 -0.72
CA ASN A 35 9.17 1.18 -0.06
C ASN A 35 10.62 1.64 -0.24
N ILE A 36 11.44 1.42 0.78
CA ILE A 36 12.88 1.74 0.73
C ILE A 36 13.62 0.63 -0.02
N TYR A 37 14.39 1.00 -1.04
CA TYR A 37 15.19 0.08 -1.83
C TYR A 37 16.45 -0.33 -1.08
N ARG A 38 16.36 -1.36 -0.24
CA ARG A 38 17.45 -1.83 0.64
C ARG A 38 18.22 -3.03 0.10
N ASP A 39 17.63 -3.80 -0.83
CA ASP A 39 18.22 -5.05 -1.34
C ASP A 39 18.20 -5.04 -2.86
N PRO A 40 19.39 -5.14 -3.53
CA PRO A 40 19.47 -5.12 -4.98
C PRO A 40 18.81 -6.34 -5.66
N ARG A 41 18.51 -7.40 -4.89
CA ARG A 41 17.78 -8.58 -5.38
C ARG A 41 16.26 -8.39 -5.43
N TRP A 42 15.77 -7.28 -4.90
CA TRP A 42 14.35 -6.95 -4.99
C TRP A 42 13.99 -6.48 -6.40
N GLY A 43 13.20 -7.30 -7.14
CA GLY A 43 12.87 -7.05 -8.56
C GLY A 43 12.05 -5.80 -8.83
N ARG A 44 11.39 -5.21 -7.81
CA ARG A 44 10.56 -4.01 -7.92
C ARG A 44 11.26 -2.71 -7.49
N GLY A 45 12.57 -2.77 -7.27
CA GLY A 45 13.34 -1.58 -6.88
C GLY A 45 13.19 -0.39 -7.85
N ILE A 46 13.01 -0.66 -9.14
CA ILE A 46 12.79 0.35 -10.19
C ILE A 46 11.48 1.13 -10.04
N GLU A 47 10.53 0.66 -9.24
CA GLU A 47 9.27 1.37 -8.95
C GLU A 47 9.43 2.41 -7.84
N THR A 48 10.59 2.47 -7.16
CA THR A 48 10.82 3.27 -5.96
C THR A 48 11.61 4.53 -6.23
N TYR A 49 11.69 5.39 -5.21
CA TYR A 49 12.51 6.61 -5.22
C TYR A 49 13.91 6.42 -4.62
N GLY A 50 14.30 5.16 -4.33
CA GLY A 50 15.63 4.80 -3.85
C GLY A 50 15.68 4.47 -2.35
N GLU A 51 16.80 4.78 -1.73
CA GLU A 51 17.17 4.34 -0.38
C GLU A 51 16.85 5.38 0.71
N ASP A 52 16.70 6.64 0.34
CA ASP A 52 16.53 7.75 1.28
C ASP A 52 15.06 7.92 1.67
N PRO A 53 14.70 7.74 2.97
CA PRO A 53 13.33 7.86 3.43
C PRO A 53 12.78 9.29 3.34
N TYR A 54 13.62 10.32 3.47
CA TYR A 54 13.18 11.70 3.34
C TYR A 54 12.83 12.04 1.88
N LEU A 55 13.72 11.74 0.93
CA LEU A 55 13.45 11.92 -0.49
C LEU A 55 12.19 11.17 -0.90
N THR A 56 12.08 9.89 -0.50
CA THR A 56 10.91 9.06 -0.79
C THR A 56 9.63 9.67 -0.23
N SER A 57 9.65 10.18 1.00
CA SER A 57 8.52 10.89 1.61
C SER A 57 8.12 12.12 0.81
N ARG A 58 9.07 12.98 0.46
CA ARG A 58 8.77 14.24 -0.28
C ARG A 58 8.22 13.96 -1.66
N MET A 59 8.82 13.04 -2.40
CA MET A 59 8.35 12.64 -3.72
C MET A 59 6.96 12.00 -3.63
N GLY A 60 6.75 11.08 -2.70
CA GLY A 60 5.47 10.41 -2.49
C GLY A 60 4.34 11.38 -2.14
N VAL A 61 4.57 12.33 -1.23
CA VAL A 61 3.58 13.37 -0.88
C VAL A 61 3.17 14.19 -2.10
N MET A 62 4.13 14.57 -2.96
CA MET A 62 3.83 15.34 -4.17
C MET A 62 3.09 14.50 -5.23
N VAL A 63 3.35 13.21 -5.31
CA VAL A 63 2.58 12.28 -6.16
C VAL A 63 1.14 12.22 -5.69
N VAL A 64 0.91 11.97 -4.39
CA VAL A 64 -0.44 11.92 -3.80
C VAL A 64 -1.21 13.23 -4.08
N LYS A 65 -0.61 14.39 -3.77
CA LYS A 65 -1.24 15.69 -4.02
C LYS A 65 -1.53 15.93 -5.51
N GLY A 66 -0.64 15.52 -6.40
CA GLY A 66 -0.84 15.65 -7.84
C GLY A 66 -1.96 14.77 -8.38
N LEU A 67 -2.13 13.56 -7.83
CA LEU A 67 -3.19 12.64 -8.21
C LEU A 67 -4.55 13.03 -7.62
N GLN A 68 -4.60 13.30 -6.31
CA GLN A 68 -5.85 13.58 -5.60
C GLN A 68 -6.37 15.00 -5.85
N GLY A 69 -5.48 15.89 -6.29
CA GLY A 69 -5.79 17.31 -6.47
C GLY A 69 -5.70 18.11 -5.17
N THR A 70 -5.95 19.40 -5.28
CA THR A 70 -6.11 20.28 -4.12
C THR A 70 -7.54 20.16 -3.61
N ASN A 71 -7.71 19.87 -2.33
CA ASN A 71 -9.03 19.65 -1.70
C ASN A 71 -9.79 21.00 -1.48
N ASP A 72 -9.90 21.80 -2.50
CA ASP A 72 -10.78 22.96 -2.58
C ASP A 72 -12.18 22.58 -3.10
N GLY A 73 -12.33 21.33 -3.53
CA GLY A 73 -13.55 20.75 -4.02
C GLY A 73 -14.19 19.75 -3.04
N LYS A 74 -15.45 19.41 -3.31
CA LYS A 74 -16.23 18.44 -2.57
C LYS A 74 -15.72 16.99 -2.76
N TYR A 75 -14.98 16.75 -3.82
CA TYR A 75 -14.53 15.41 -4.24
C TYR A 75 -13.05 15.40 -4.59
N ASP A 76 -12.37 14.32 -4.25
CA ASP A 76 -11.02 14.06 -4.72
C ASP A 76 -11.02 13.83 -6.24
N LYS A 77 -9.94 14.23 -6.90
CA LYS A 77 -9.80 14.04 -8.35
C LYS A 77 -9.61 12.57 -8.71
N LEU A 78 -8.70 11.90 -8.00
CA LEU A 78 -8.46 10.47 -7.99
C LEU A 78 -8.18 10.04 -6.56
N HIS A 79 -8.11 8.74 -6.31
CA HIS A 79 -7.47 8.19 -5.12
C HIS A 79 -6.05 7.71 -5.47
N ALA A 80 -5.08 8.12 -4.68
CA ALA A 80 -3.74 7.55 -4.64
C ALA A 80 -3.68 6.45 -3.59
N CYS A 81 -2.82 5.46 -3.80
CA CYS A 81 -2.63 4.33 -2.90
C CYS A 81 -1.16 4.20 -2.51
N ALA A 82 -0.85 4.41 -1.23
CA ALA A 82 0.49 4.22 -0.68
C ALA A 82 0.81 2.72 -0.58
N LYS A 83 1.89 2.26 -1.20
CA LYS A 83 2.22 0.85 -1.25
C LYS A 83 3.72 0.56 -1.13
N HIS A 84 4.09 -0.62 -0.66
CA HIS A 84 3.30 -1.70 -0.05
C HIS A 84 3.60 -1.70 1.44
N PHE A 85 2.60 -1.62 2.28
CA PHE A 85 2.72 -1.41 3.72
C PHE A 85 2.80 -2.75 4.46
N ALA A 86 3.93 -3.16 5.08
CA ALA A 86 5.16 -2.40 5.20
C ALA A 86 6.40 -3.32 5.06
N VAL A 87 7.59 -2.70 5.00
CA VAL A 87 8.90 -3.38 4.96
C VAL A 87 9.02 -4.35 3.77
N HIS A 88 8.34 -4.08 2.66
CA HIS A 88 8.29 -4.88 1.44
C HIS A 88 9.44 -4.51 0.50
N SER A 89 10.61 -5.11 0.70
CA SER A 89 11.78 -4.95 -0.17
C SER A 89 12.79 -6.10 0.03
N GLY A 90 12.29 -7.31 0.25
CA GLY A 90 13.08 -8.53 0.31
C GLY A 90 13.41 -9.11 -1.08
N PRO A 91 14.20 -10.18 -1.14
CA PRO A 91 14.51 -10.86 -2.41
C PRO A 91 13.25 -11.30 -3.17
N GLU A 92 13.24 -11.06 -4.49
CA GLU A 92 12.03 -11.27 -5.31
C GLU A 92 11.52 -12.71 -5.33
N TRP A 93 12.42 -13.70 -5.29
CA TRP A 93 12.04 -15.11 -5.40
C TRP A 93 11.23 -15.65 -4.21
N ASN A 94 11.26 -14.98 -3.05
CA ASN A 94 10.48 -15.37 -1.87
C ASN A 94 9.46 -14.32 -1.44
N ARG A 95 9.04 -13.44 -2.33
CA ARG A 95 8.11 -12.34 -2.07
C ARG A 95 6.87 -12.76 -1.29
N HIS A 96 6.31 -13.94 -1.60
CA HIS A 96 5.09 -14.49 -1.00
C HIS A 96 5.34 -15.27 0.31
N GLU A 97 6.60 -15.50 0.69
CA GLU A 97 6.96 -16.25 1.90
C GLU A 97 7.80 -15.40 2.87
N PHE A 98 8.36 -14.29 2.38
CA PHE A 98 9.29 -13.46 3.14
C PHE A 98 8.67 -13.00 4.46
N ASN A 99 9.47 -13.07 5.54
CA ASN A 99 9.14 -12.54 6.85
C ASN A 99 10.15 -11.46 7.22
N ALA A 100 9.71 -10.21 7.34
CA ALA A 100 10.51 -9.12 7.85
C ALA A 100 10.52 -9.19 9.37
N GLU A 101 11.51 -9.88 9.94
CA GLU A 101 11.62 -10.11 11.37
C GLU A 101 12.89 -9.52 11.97
N ASN A 102 12.90 -9.37 13.29
CA ASN A 102 13.99 -8.74 14.05
C ASN A 102 14.28 -7.29 13.61
N ILE A 103 13.25 -6.60 13.13
CA ILE A 103 13.35 -5.20 12.75
C ILE A 103 13.46 -4.35 14.00
N LYS A 104 14.60 -3.69 14.19
CA LYS A 104 14.78 -2.80 15.35
C LYS A 104 13.78 -1.65 15.28
N PRO A 105 13.19 -1.23 16.41
CA PRO A 105 12.27 -0.10 16.44
C PRO A 105 12.81 1.15 15.73
N ARG A 106 14.09 1.45 15.91
CA ARG A 106 14.74 2.57 15.25
C ARG A 106 14.70 2.43 13.72
N ASP A 107 15.05 1.26 13.18
CA ASP A 107 15.05 1.03 11.74
C ASP A 107 13.64 1.11 11.18
N LEU A 108 12.65 0.61 11.92
CA LEU A 108 11.25 0.68 11.54
C LEU A 108 10.77 2.14 11.44
N TYR A 109 10.94 2.92 12.52
CA TYR A 109 10.40 4.28 12.64
C TYR A 109 11.26 5.37 11.99
N GLU A 110 12.55 5.13 11.72
CA GLU A 110 13.41 6.11 11.05
C GLU A 110 13.67 5.81 9.57
N THR A 111 13.36 4.58 9.10
CA THR A 111 13.65 4.17 7.72
C THR A 111 12.41 3.71 6.96
N TYR A 112 11.69 2.70 7.48
CA TYR A 112 10.63 2.03 6.71
C TYR A 112 9.27 2.70 6.78
N LEU A 113 8.91 3.24 7.92
CA LEU A 113 7.60 3.87 8.13
C LEU A 113 7.50 5.35 7.70
N PRO A 114 8.56 6.19 7.76
CA PRO A 114 8.43 7.61 7.49
C PRO A 114 7.80 7.98 6.15
N PRO A 115 8.07 7.28 5.02
CA PRO A 115 7.39 7.59 3.78
C PRO A 115 5.87 7.41 3.86
N PHE A 116 5.41 6.31 4.47
CA PHE A 116 3.98 6.05 4.63
C PHE A 116 3.33 7.06 5.57
N GLU A 117 3.96 7.37 6.71
CA GLU A 117 3.48 8.36 7.65
C GLU A 117 3.31 9.74 6.98
N ALA A 118 4.29 10.16 6.18
CA ALA A 118 4.22 11.41 5.43
C ALA A 118 3.07 11.41 4.41
N LEU A 119 2.83 10.29 3.72
CA LEU A 119 1.73 10.20 2.79
C LEU A 119 0.37 10.26 3.49
N VAL A 120 0.25 9.66 4.67
CA VAL A 120 -0.98 9.75 5.49
C VAL A 120 -1.16 11.15 6.05
N LYS A 121 -0.16 11.65 6.78
CA LYS A 121 -0.31 12.90 7.56
C LYS A 121 -0.24 14.16 6.72
N GLU A 122 0.63 14.20 5.70
CA GLU A 122 0.84 15.39 4.86
C GLU A 122 0.20 15.27 3.47
N GLY A 123 0.28 14.08 2.87
CA GLY A 123 -0.31 13.78 1.57
C GLY A 123 -1.82 13.60 1.61
N LYS A 124 -2.36 13.19 2.76
CA LYS A 124 -3.78 12.83 2.94
C LYS A 124 -4.19 11.74 1.96
N VAL A 125 -3.31 10.74 1.79
CA VAL A 125 -3.56 9.61 0.90
C VAL A 125 -4.86 8.88 1.29
N LYS A 126 -5.64 8.46 0.29
CA LYS A 126 -6.95 7.85 0.51
C LYS A 126 -6.91 6.34 0.65
N GLU A 127 -5.85 5.73 0.13
CA GLU A 127 -5.73 4.29 0.16
C GLU A 127 -4.32 3.86 0.57
N VAL A 128 -4.24 2.76 1.31
CA VAL A 128 -2.99 2.10 1.68
C VAL A 128 -3.09 0.63 1.30
N MET A 129 -2.11 0.12 0.57
CA MET A 129 -2.04 -1.28 0.19
C MET A 129 -1.12 -2.05 1.13
N CYS A 130 -1.65 -3.04 1.83
CA CYS A 130 -0.84 -3.94 2.64
C CYS A 130 -0.03 -4.89 1.75
N ALA A 131 1.17 -5.23 2.21
CA ALA A 131 2.17 -5.96 1.41
C ALA A 131 1.97 -7.48 1.45
N TYR A 132 2.59 -8.17 0.49
CA TYR A 132 2.62 -9.64 0.44
C TYR A 132 3.33 -10.27 1.64
N ASN A 133 4.43 -9.68 2.10
CA ASN A 133 5.28 -10.28 3.12
C ASN A 133 4.62 -10.32 4.50
N ARG A 134 5.23 -11.12 5.38
CA ARG A 134 4.97 -11.03 6.82
C ARG A 134 5.82 -9.94 7.46
N PHE A 135 5.30 -9.41 8.55
CA PHE A 135 6.01 -8.51 9.45
C PHE A 135 5.96 -9.09 10.86
N GLU A 136 7.14 -9.40 11.43
CA GLU A 136 7.28 -10.00 12.76
C GLU A 136 6.42 -11.26 12.96
N GLY A 137 6.24 -12.04 11.88
CA GLY A 137 5.47 -13.28 11.87
C GLY A 137 4.07 -13.18 11.30
N ASP A 138 3.42 -12.02 11.40
CA ASP A 138 2.06 -11.81 10.90
C ASP A 138 2.08 -11.38 9.43
N PRO A 139 1.21 -11.91 8.56
CA PRO A 139 1.00 -11.33 7.24
C PRO A 139 0.68 -9.85 7.33
N CYS A 140 1.27 -8.99 6.49
CA CYS A 140 1.03 -7.54 6.58
C CYS A 140 -0.46 -7.18 6.51
N CYS A 141 -1.24 -7.90 5.67
CA CYS A 141 -2.69 -7.70 5.55
C CYS A 141 -3.50 -8.29 6.74
N GLY A 142 -2.87 -8.99 7.65
CA GLY A 142 -3.44 -9.53 8.89
C GLY A 142 -2.74 -9.02 10.14
N SER A 143 -1.95 -7.96 10.03
CA SER A 143 -1.16 -7.44 11.15
C SER A 143 -1.90 -6.30 11.87
N ASP A 144 -2.48 -6.61 13.02
CA ASP A 144 -3.09 -5.62 13.92
C ASP A 144 -2.11 -4.49 14.27
N ARG A 145 -0.83 -4.83 14.51
CA ARG A 145 0.19 -3.84 14.80
C ARG A 145 0.38 -2.82 13.67
N LEU A 146 0.44 -3.28 12.41
CA LEU A 146 0.63 -2.38 11.28
C LEU A 146 -0.64 -1.60 10.96
N LEU A 147 -1.78 -2.30 10.83
CA LEU A 147 -2.99 -1.71 10.26
C LEU A 147 -3.82 -0.95 11.30
N MET A 148 -3.97 -1.51 12.52
CA MET A 148 -4.74 -0.84 13.56
C MET A 148 -3.87 0.09 14.40
N GLN A 149 -2.83 -0.42 15.08
CA GLN A 149 -2.09 0.37 16.05
C GLN A 149 -1.28 1.50 15.39
N ILE A 150 -0.50 1.22 14.34
CA ILE A 150 0.34 2.23 13.68
C ILE A 150 -0.49 3.07 12.70
N LEU A 151 -1.12 2.42 11.70
CA LEU A 151 -1.77 3.15 10.61
C LEU A 151 -3.00 3.93 11.08
N ARG A 152 -3.93 3.26 11.79
CA ARG A 152 -5.20 3.89 12.20
C ARG A 152 -5.06 4.68 13.51
N ASP A 153 -4.53 4.09 14.58
CA ASP A 153 -4.54 4.74 15.89
C ASP A 153 -3.44 5.80 16.01
N GLU A 154 -2.18 5.48 15.63
CA GLU A 154 -1.05 6.41 15.78
C GLU A 154 -1.07 7.52 14.72
N TRP A 155 -1.37 7.18 13.46
CA TRP A 155 -1.36 8.16 12.36
C TRP A 155 -2.72 8.75 12.02
N GLY A 156 -3.81 8.18 12.52
CA GLY A 156 -5.17 8.65 12.28
C GLY A 156 -5.66 8.42 10.85
N PHE A 157 -5.23 7.34 10.21
CA PHE A 157 -5.68 7.00 8.86
C PHE A 157 -7.14 6.55 8.88
N ASP A 158 -7.99 7.24 8.13
CA ASP A 158 -9.43 7.00 8.00
C ASP A 158 -9.85 6.49 6.61
N GLY A 159 -8.88 6.24 5.74
CA GLY A 159 -9.12 5.75 4.37
C GLY A 159 -9.25 4.23 4.27
N ILE A 160 -9.15 3.73 3.04
CA ILE A 160 -9.32 2.32 2.70
C ILE A 160 -7.96 1.59 2.79
N VAL A 161 -7.94 0.45 3.46
CA VAL A 161 -6.83 -0.51 3.40
C VAL A 161 -7.21 -1.63 2.44
N LEU A 162 -6.43 -1.79 1.38
CA LEU A 162 -6.62 -2.88 0.41
C LEU A 162 -5.43 -3.82 0.41
N SER A 163 -5.66 -5.08 0.05
CA SER A 163 -4.59 -6.05 -0.13
C SER A 163 -3.85 -5.85 -1.45
N ASP A 164 -2.58 -6.27 -1.53
CA ASP A 164 -1.97 -6.56 -2.83
C ASP A 164 -2.65 -7.77 -3.46
N CYS A 165 -2.54 -7.93 -4.78
CA CYS A 165 -3.30 -8.93 -5.56
C CYS A 165 -3.17 -10.36 -5.00
N GLY A 166 -4.22 -10.87 -4.36
CA GLY A 166 -4.24 -12.21 -3.78
C GLY A 166 -3.37 -12.36 -2.52
N ALA A 167 -2.99 -11.28 -1.83
CA ALA A 167 -2.12 -11.34 -0.66
C ALA A 167 -2.78 -12.07 0.53
N ILE A 168 -4.10 -12.03 0.64
CA ILE A 168 -4.81 -12.78 1.70
C ILE A 168 -4.74 -14.29 1.40
N ALA A 169 -4.69 -14.68 0.13
CA ALA A 169 -4.52 -16.06 -0.25
C ALA A 169 -3.13 -16.63 0.15
N ASP A 170 -2.11 -15.78 0.29
CA ASP A 170 -0.80 -16.20 0.78
C ASP A 170 -0.83 -16.64 2.25
N PHE A 171 -1.86 -16.29 3.03
CA PHE A 171 -1.98 -16.73 4.42
C PHE A 171 -2.12 -18.25 4.54
N TYR A 172 -2.77 -18.92 3.58
CA TYR A 172 -3.10 -20.35 3.67
C TYR A 172 -2.52 -21.21 2.55
N ARG A 173 -2.09 -20.63 1.42
CA ARG A 173 -1.56 -21.40 0.28
C ARG A 173 -0.22 -22.06 0.59
N ASP A 174 0.07 -23.19 -0.10
CA ASP A 174 1.29 -23.98 0.09
C ASP A 174 2.58 -23.20 -0.22
N TYR A 175 2.52 -22.26 -1.13
CA TYR A 175 3.64 -21.37 -1.51
C TYR A 175 3.62 -20.01 -0.78
N GLY A 176 2.75 -19.87 0.21
CA GLY A 176 2.59 -18.68 1.00
C GLY A 176 3.07 -18.83 2.45
N HIS A 177 2.43 -18.11 3.35
CA HIS A 177 2.84 -18.01 4.74
C HIS A 177 2.46 -19.19 5.61
N LYS A 178 1.40 -19.91 5.27
CA LYS A 178 0.84 -21.05 6.06
C LYS A 178 0.49 -20.68 7.50
N THR A 179 0.07 -19.43 7.71
CA THR A 179 -0.37 -18.93 9.01
C THR A 179 -1.81 -19.29 9.34
N HIS A 180 -2.60 -19.63 8.30
CA HIS A 180 -4.01 -20.01 8.40
C HIS A 180 -4.27 -21.30 7.66
N PRO A 181 -5.25 -22.12 8.12
CA PRO A 181 -5.52 -23.42 7.50
C PRO A 181 -6.32 -23.32 6.19
N ASP A 182 -7.09 -22.26 5.99
CA ASP A 182 -8.05 -22.12 4.89
C ASP A 182 -8.35 -20.67 4.54
N ALA A 183 -9.11 -20.45 3.47
CA ALA A 183 -9.48 -19.14 2.96
C ALA A 183 -10.42 -18.39 3.90
N GLU A 184 -11.33 -19.09 4.58
CA GLU A 184 -12.32 -18.51 5.49
C GLU A 184 -11.64 -17.88 6.69
N SER A 185 -10.71 -18.60 7.32
CA SER A 185 -9.94 -18.08 8.47
C SER A 185 -8.98 -16.97 8.07
N ALA A 186 -8.37 -17.06 6.89
CA ALA A 186 -7.50 -16.02 6.34
C ALA A 186 -8.28 -14.72 6.10
N SER A 187 -9.45 -14.81 5.46
CA SER A 187 -10.31 -13.65 5.19
C SER A 187 -10.81 -13.01 6.48
N ALA A 188 -11.24 -13.82 7.44
CA ALA A 188 -11.68 -13.33 8.76
C ALA A 188 -10.54 -12.61 9.49
N ALA A 189 -9.33 -13.17 9.50
CA ALA A 189 -8.16 -12.54 10.12
C ALA A 189 -7.82 -11.20 9.46
N ALA A 190 -7.81 -11.13 8.13
CA ALA A 190 -7.52 -9.90 7.40
C ALA A 190 -8.53 -8.78 7.74
N VAL A 191 -9.84 -9.08 7.71
CA VAL A 191 -10.89 -8.10 8.03
C VAL A 191 -10.80 -7.65 9.48
N LEU A 192 -10.62 -8.56 10.44
CA LEU A 192 -10.51 -8.24 11.85
C LEU A 192 -9.26 -7.40 12.16
N SER A 193 -8.20 -7.55 11.39
CA SER A 193 -6.96 -6.75 11.51
C SER A 193 -7.00 -5.44 10.74
N GLY A 194 -8.09 -5.08 10.07
CA GLY A 194 -8.30 -3.78 9.46
C GLY A 194 -8.09 -3.69 7.94
N THR A 195 -8.01 -4.81 7.22
CA THR A 195 -8.06 -4.83 5.75
C THR A 195 -9.53 -4.72 5.30
N ASP A 196 -9.83 -3.75 4.43
CA ASP A 196 -11.19 -3.44 3.97
C ASP A 196 -11.56 -4.12 2.65
N LEU A 197 -10.58 -4.39 1.79
CA LEU A 197 -10.81 -4.87 0.42
C LEU A 197 -9.68 -5.78 -0.08
N GLU A 198 -10.04 -6.82 -0.80
CA GLU A 198 -9.14 -7.64 -1.64
C GLU A 198 -9.52 -7.56 -3.11
#